data_fe050cfaa9967345b8c966f6f47cabab
#
_entry.id   fe050cfaa9967345b8c966f6f47cabab
#
_cell.length_a   1.000
_cell.length_b   1.000
_cell.length_c   1.000
_cell.angle_alpha   90.00
_cell.angle_beta   90.00
_cell.angle_gamma   90.00
#
_symmetry.space_group_name_H-M   'P 1'
#
loop_
_entity.id
_entity.type
_entity.pdbx_description
1 polymer ?
#
loop_
_entity_poly.entity_id
_entity_poly.type
_entity_poly.pdbx_seq_one_letter_code
_entity_poly.pdbx_strand_id
1 'polypeptide(L)'
;MGRRFVLTLVIGISAGFSFAYILLTSSGFTREVAWYTPTNRDAARDLDKHPLPSVIEHGSEEPVHRDEDRSIAEELSRRVRVLCWVMTQPSNHEKKAAHVKATWGKRCNKLLFMSTVEDSSLPAVKLPVEEGRDHLWAKTKAAFRYVYEHHRRDADWFLKADDDT
;
A
#
# COMPACT_ATOMS: atom_id res chain seq x y z
N MET A 1 -56.19 9.02 -17.73
CA MET A 1 -54.92 9.63 -18.24
C MET A 1 -53.62 8.89 -17.87
N GLY A 2 -53.59 8.04 -16.86
CA GLY A 2 -52.33 7.46 -16.36
C GLY A 2 -51.63 6.40 -17.21
N ARG A 3 -52.38 5.47 -17.85
CA ARG A 3 -51.75 4.31 -18.54
C ARG A 3 -50.92 4.69 -19.78
N ARG A 4 -51.35 5.67 -20.56
CA ARG A 4 -50.62 6.13 -21.74
C ARG A 4 -49.33 6.86 -21.34
N PHE A 5 -49.38 7.66 -20.30
CA PHE A 5 -48.20 8.38 -19.75
C PHE A 5 -47.14 7.42 -19.22
N VAL A 6 -47.55 6.41 -18.46
CA VAL A 6 -46.62 5.39 -17.92
C VAL A 6 -45.98 4.59 -19.07
N LEU A 7 -46.76 4.22 -20.08
CA LEU A 7 -46.25 3.48 -21.24
C LEU A 7 -45.19 4.30 -22.01
N THR A 8 -45.48 5.58 -22.24
CA THR A 8 -44.52 6.48 -22.92
C THR A 8 -43.24 6.69 -22.11
N LEU A 9 -43.36 6.80 -20.80
CA LEU A 9 -42.19 6.92 -19.91
C LEU A 9 -41.32 5.66 -19.97
N VAL A 10 -41.92 4.48 -19.85
CA VAL A 10 -41.20 3.20 -19.91
C VAL A 10 -40.49 3.02 -21.25
N ILE A 11 -41.16 3.31 -22.36
CA ILE A 11 -40.58 3.24 -23.72
C ILE A 11 -39.40 4.22 -23.83
N GLY A 12 -39.54 5.46 -23.34
CA GLY A 12 -38.50 6.47 -23.39
C GLY A 12 -37.26 6.07 -22.59
N ILE A 13 -37.43 5.54 -21.37
CA ILE A 13 -36.33 5.05 -20.55
C ILE A 13 -35.63 3.87 -21.22
N SER A 14 -36.37 2.89 -21.70
CA SER A 14 -35.80 1.71 -22.39
C SER A 14 -35.00 2.09 -23.64
N ALA A 15 -35.57 2.99 -24.48
CA ALA A 15 -34.89 3.49 -25.67
C ALA A 15 -33.62 4.30 -25.30
N GLY A 16 -33.67 5.11 -24.26
CA GLY A 16 -32.52 5.86 -23.74
C GLY A 16 -31.37 4.97 -23.27
N PHE A 17 -31.68 3.92 -22.51
CA PHE A 17 -30.65 2.94 -22.10
C PHE A 17 -30.06 2.17 -23.25
N SER A 18 -30.88 1.75 -24.22
CA SER A 18 -30.40 1.05 -25.42
C SER A 18 -29.51 1.94 -26.28
N PHE A 19 -29.86 3.21 -26.44
CA PHE A 19 -29.06 4.16 -27.21
C PHE A 19 -27.72 4.47 -26.49
N ALA A 20 -27.73 4.68 -25.17
CA ALA A 20 -26.53 4.85 -24.39
C ALA A 20 -25.59 3.63 -24.45
N TYR A 21 -26.16 2.42 -24.39
CA TYR A 21 -25.40 1.19 -24.52
C TYR A 21 -24.74 1.07 -25.93
N ILE A 22 -25.47 1.38 -26.99
CA ILE A 22 -24.93 1.38 -28.36
C ILE A 22 -23.83 2.42 -28.51
N LEU A 23 -23.98 3.63 -27.98
CA LEU A 23 -22.97 4.65 -28.04
C LEU A 23 -21.70 4.23 -27.26
N LEU A 24 -21.84 3.64 -26.09
CA LEU A 24 -20.71 3.15 -25.29
C LEU A 24 -19.96 2.00 -25.98
N THR A 25 -20.67 1.13 -26.69
CA THR A 25 -20.05 0.01 -27.42
C THR A 25 -19.48 0.41 -28.79
N SER A 26 -20.12 1.34 -29.51
CA SER A 26 -19.68 1.78 -30.83
C SER A 26 -18.54 2.81 -30.79
N SER A 27 -18.40 3.57 -29.71
CA SER A 27 -17.34 4.58 -29.54
C SER A 27 -15.96 4.00 -29.18
N GLY A 28 -15.81 2.67 -29.14
CA GLY A 28 -14.53 2.07 -28.71
C GLY A 28 -14.13 2.44 -27.27
N PHE A 29 -15.06 3.00 -26.51
CA PHE A 29 -14.85 3.39 -25.11
C PHE A 29 -14.84 2.20 -24.13
N THR A 30 -15.00 0.98 -24.63
CA THR A 30 -14.43 -0.18 -23.97
C THR A 30 -12.91 -0.17 -24.20
N ARG A 31 -12.26 0.93 -23.80
CA ARG A 31 -10.91 0.81 -23.31
C ARG A 31 -11.03 -0.27 -22.26
N GLU A 32 -10.47 -1.44 -22.54
CA GLU A 32 -10.23 -2.43 -21.51
C GLU A 32 -9.62 -1.66 -20.34
N VAL A 33 -10.43 -1.37 -19.34
CA VAL A 33 -9.90 -1.25 -18.01
C VAL A 33 -9.47 -2.68 -17.76
N ALA A 34 -8.27 -2.98 -18.22
CA ALA A 34 -7.56 -4.17 -17.79
C ALA A 34 -7.51 -4.01 -16.29
N TRP A 35 -8.52 -4.57 -15.62
CA TRP A 35 -8.42 -4.88 -14.23
C TRP A 35 -7.15 -5.72 -14.19
N TYR A 36 -6.09 -5.14 -13.67
CA TYR A 36 -4.90 -5.88 -13.36
C TYR A 36 -5.35 -7.01 -12.42
N THR A 37 -5.78 -8.11 -13.04
CA THR A 37 -5.87 -9.38 -12.36
C THR A 37 -4.41 -9.80 -12.19
N PRO A 38 -3.86 -9.78 -10.99
CA PRO A 38 -2.56 -10.36 -10.78
C PRO A 38 -2.71 -11.86 -11.04
N THR A 39 -2.47 -12.26 -12.29
CA THR A 39 -2.43 -13.66 -12.73
C THR A 39 -1.20 -14.36 -12.15
N ASN A 40 -0.62 -13.84 -11.09
CA ASN A 40 0.58 -14.41 -10.54
C ASN A 40 0.48 -14.78 -9.06
N ARG A 41 -0.63 -15.46 -8.67
CA ARG A 41 -0.62 -16.23 -7.42
C ARG A 41 0.45 -17.32 -7.42
N ASP A 42 0.88 -17.75 -8.59
CA ASP A 42 1.89 -18.80 -8.75
C ASP A 42 3.30 -18.22 -8.62
N ALA A 43 3.56 -16.98 -9.06
CA ALA A 43 4.84 -16.32 -8.80
C ALA A 43 5.06 -15.97 -7.33
N ALA A 44 4.00 -15.60 -6.61
CA ALA A 44 4.11 -15.38 -5.17
C ALA A 44 4.40 -16.68 -4.39
N ARG A 45 3.90 -17.83 -4.90
CA ARG A 45 4.22 -19.15 -4.33
C ARG A 45 5.63 -19.64 -4.67
N ASP A 46 6.19 -19.18 -5.78
CA ASP A 46 7.53 -19.59 -6.20
C ASP A 46 8.62 -18.82 -5.46
N LEU A 47 8.34 -17.60 -5.01
CA LEU A 47 9.24 -16.81 -4.15
C LEU A 47 9.46 -17.46 -2.77
N ASP A 48 8.51 -18.25 -2.27
CA ASP A 48 8.69 -19.00 -1.02
C ASP A 48 9.62 -20.22 -1.16
N LYS A 49 9.94 -20.64 -2.40
CA LYS A 49 10.77 -21.81 -2.68
C LYS A 49 12.23 -21.49 -2.94
N HIS A 50 12.54 -20.24 -3.28
CA HIS A 50 13.90 -19.79 -3.52
C HIS A 50 14.42 -18.99 -2.32
N PRO A 51 15.67 -19.22 -1.87
CA PRO A 51 16.27 -18.34 -0.89
C PRO A 51 16.25 -16.91 -1.45
N LEU A 52 15.63 -16.00 -0.69
CA LEU A 52 15.67 -14.59 -1.05
C LEU A 52 17.13 -14.16 -1.19
N PRO A 53 17.48 -13.38 -2.23
CA PRO A 53 18.79 -12.83 -2.35
C PRO A 53 19.14 -12.05 -1.08
N SER A 54 20.40 -12.05 -0.69
CA SER A 54 20.87 -11.23 0.43
C SER A 54 20.35 -9.80 0.26
N VAL A 55 19.90 -9.19 1.35
CA VAL A 55 19.38 -7.82 1.31
C VAL A 55 20.44 -6.90 0.72
N ILE A 56 20.24 -6.47 -0.52
CA ILE A 56 21.09 -5.48 -1.18
C ILE A 56 20.57 -4.13 -0.72
N GLU A 57 21.41 -3.41 0.01
CA GLU A 57 21.09 -2.08 0.45
C GLU A 57 21.11 -1.10 -0.73
N HIS A 58 19.93 -0.65 -1.16
CA HIS A 58 19.79 0.36 -2.22
C HIS A 58 20.07 1.74 -1.62
N GLY A 59 21.22 2.29 -1.93
CA GLY A 59 21.70 3.58 -1.43
C GLY A 59 21.80 4.64 -2.51
N SER A 60 21.77 5.90 -2.08
CA SER A 60 22.02 7.06 -2.94
C SER A 60 23.44 7.11 -3.51
N GLU A 61 24.35 6.32 -2.95
CA GLU A 61 25.75 6.23 -3.33
C GLU A 61 26.01 5.24 -4.50
N GLU A 62 24.96 4.57 -4.97
CA GLU A 62 25.10 3.69 -6.12
C GLU A 62 25.46 4.48 -7.38
N PRO A 63 26.36 3.94 -8.23
CA PRO A 63 26.79 4.64 -9.45
C PRO A 63 25.64 5.07 -10.37
N VAL A 64 24.55 4.31 -10.36
CA VAL A 64 23.32 4.59 -11.14
C VAL A 64 22.61 5.89 -10.70
N HIS A 65 22.76 6.27 -9.41
CA HIS A 65 22.07 7.43 -8.83
C HIS A 65 22.98 8.65 -8.66
N ARG A 66 24.24 8.55 -9.08
CA ARG A 66 25.24 9.61 -8.84
C ARG A 66 24.88 10.95 -9.47
N ASP A 67 24.21 10.92 -10.61
CA ASP A 67 23.88 12.11 -11.40
C ASP A 67 22.42 12.58 -11.22
N GLU A 68 21.68 11.98 -10.25
CA GLU A 68 20.31 12.38 -9.97
C GLU A 68 20.27 13.71 -9.19
N ASP A 69 19.54 14.69 -9.71
CA ASP A 69 19.22 15.91 -8.94
C ASP A 69 18.18 15.58 -7.86
N ARG A 70 18.63 15.54 -6.63
CA ARG A 70 17.81 15.21 -5.45
C ARG A 70 17.33 16.43 -4.68
N SER A 71 17.65 17.62 -5.13
CA SER A 71 17.36 18.88 -4.42
C SER A 71 15.88 19.03 -4.07
N ILE A 72 14.99 18.74 -5.03
CA ILE A 72 13.53 18.82 -4.83
C ILE A 72 13.07 17.75 -3.82
N ALA A 73 13.57 16.52 -3.91
CA ALA A 73 13.18 15.44 -3.00
C ALA A 73 13.62 15.76 -1.56
N GLU A 74 14.81 16.28 -1.39
CA GLU A 74 15.33 16.70 -0.09
C GLU A 74 14.56 17.88 0.50
N GLU A 75 14.22 18.87 -0.33
CA GLU A 75 13.37 19.98 0.10
C GLU A 75 12.00 19.51 0.53
N LEU A 76 11.35 18.63 -0.25
CA LEU A 76 10.06 18.06 0.09
C LEU A 76 10.12 17.24 1.40
N SER A 77 11.15 16.44 1.59
CA SER A 77 11.34 15.66 2.82
C SER A 77 11.49 16.55 4.07
N ARG A 78 12.07 17.73 3.93
CA ARG A 78 12.14 18.72 5.03
C ARG A 78 10.81 19.41 5.28
N ARG A 79 10.04 19.71 4.24
CA ARG A 79 8.77 20.46 4.33
C ARG A 79 7.57 19.58 4.68
N VAL A 80 7.58 18.34 4.26
CA VAL A 80 6.49 17.37 4.43
C VAL A 80 7.04 16.13 5.11
N ARG A 81 6.87 16.05 6.42
CA ARG A 81 7.39 14.93 7.21
C ARG A 81 6.41 13.77 7.18
N VAL A 82 6.89 12.62 6.77
CA VAL A 82 6.10 11.38 6.69
C VAL A 82 6.63 10.34 7.67
N LEU A 83 5.77 9.89 8.57
CA LEU A 83 6.04 8.71 9.39
C LEU A 83 5.39 7.50 8.72
N CYS A 84 6.20 6.49 8.42
CA CYS A 84 5.73 5.21 7.91
C CYS A 84 5.71 4.19 9.05
N TRP A 85 4.62 3.47 9.20
CA TRP A 85 4.56 2.33 10.08
C TRP A 85 4.07 1.09 9.33
N VAL A 86 4.86 0.04 9.42
CA VAL A 86 4.73 -1.17 8.62
C VAL A 86 4.31 -2.31 9.53
N MET A 87 3.19 -2.95 9.18
CA MET A 87 2.74 -4.15 9.88
C MET A 87 3.62 -5.32 9.50
N THR A 88 4.16 -6.01 10.48
CA THR A 88 4.99 -7.20 10.28
C THR A 88 4.79 -8.20 11.42
N GLN A 89 5.37 -9.36 11.30
CA GLN A 89 5.40 -10.40 12.32
C GLN A 89 6.83 -10.94 12.48
N PRO A 90 7.17 -11.55 13.61
CA PRO A 90 8.56 -11.98 13.88
C PRO A 90 9.17 -12.84 12.78
N SER A 91 8.41 -13.76 12.18
CA SER A 91 8.88 -14.61 11.08
C SER A 91 9.19 -13.87 9.78
N ASN A 92 8.74 -12.61 9.65
CA ASN A 92 8.93 -11.77 8.49
C ASN A 92 10.01 -10.70 8.69
N HIS A 93 10.59 -10.55 9.88
CA HIS A 93 11.58 -9.52 10.14
C HIS A 93 12.72 -9.57 9.14
N GLU A 94 13.36 -10.73 8.98
CA GLU A 94 14.47 -10.90 8.04
C GLU A 94 13.99 -11.04 6.59
N LYS A 95 12.86 -11.75 6.37
CA LYS A 95 12.43 -12.13 5.03
C LYS A 95 11.75 -11.00 4.26
N LYS A 96 11.11 -10.04 4.95
CA LYS A 96 10.32 -8.97 4.34
C LYS A 96 10.67 -7.60 4.91
N ALA A 97 10.56 -7.41 6.22
CA ALA A 97 10.73 -6.11 6.85
C ALA A 97 12.12 -5.52 6.63
N ALA A 98 13.17 -6.35 6.64
CA ALA A 98 14.54 -5.93 6.31
C ALA A 98 14.64 -5.35 4.89
N HIS A 99 13.93 -5.92 3.92
CA HIS A 99 13.89 -5.39 2.54
C HIS A 99 13.16 -4.06 2.45
N VAL A 100 12.04 -3.90 3.17
CA VAL A 100 11.34 -2.61 3.28
C VAL A 100 12.28 -1.55 3.85
N LYS A 101 13.01 -1.87 4.94
CA LYS A 101 13.98 -0.97 5.55
C LYS A 101 15.10 -0.59 4.58
N ALA A 102 15.60 -1.57 3.80
CA ALA A 102 16.71 -1.36 2.87
C ALA A 102 16.32 -0.57 1.61
N THR A 103 15.03 -0.51 1.26
CA THR A 103 14.53 0.09 0.03
C THR A 103 13.69 1.34 0.29
N TRP A 104 12.39 1.28 0.07
CA TRP A 104 11.51 2.44 0.13
C TRP A 104 11.36 3.04 1.54
N GLY A 105 11.56 2.25 2.57
CA GLY A 105 11.52 2.71 3.96
C GLY A 105 12.52 3.85 4.27
N LYS A 106 13.63 3.93 3.53
CA LYS A 106 14.61 5.03 3.62
C LYS A 106 14.04 6.39 3.20
N ARG A 107 12.94 6.40 2.45
CA ARG A 107 12.27 7.64 2.00
C ARG A 107 11.33 8.21 3.05
N CYS A 108 11.02 7.46 4.10
CA CYS A 108 10.22 7.94 5.21
C CYS A 108 11.09 8.75 6.18
N ASN A 109 10.58 9.88 6.68
CA ASN A 109 11.29 10.66 7.70
C ASN A 109 11.42 9.86 9.01
N LYS A 110 10.44 9.02 9.29
CA LYS A 110 10.48 8.06 10.40
C LYS A 110 9.86 6.74 9.94
N LEU A 111 10.55 5.64 10.19
CA LEU A 111 10.10 4.28 9.87
C LEU A 111 9.96 3.49 11.16
N LEU A 112 8.82 2.83 11.35
CA LEU A 112 8.55 1.93 12.46
C LEU A 112 7.98 0.62 11.94
N PHE A 113 8.36 -0.49 12.55
CA PHE A 113 7.75 -1.78 12.28
C PHE A 113 6.89 -2.21 13.47
N MET A 114 5.64 -2.55 13.21
CA MET A 114 4.67 -2.96 14.22
C MET A 114 4.64 -4.48 14.32
N SER A 115 5.27 -5.01 15.34
CA SER A 115 5.46 -6.44 15.57
C SER A 115 4.97 -6.84 16.96
N THR A 116 5.09 -8.11 17.32
CA THR A 116 4.87 -8.62 18.69
C THR A 116 6.18 -8.90 19.42
N VAL A 117 7.32 -8.70 18.75
CA VAL A 117 8.66 -8.85 19.29
C VAL A 117 9.48 -7.62 18.92
N GLU A 118 10.28 -7.13 19.86
CA GLU A 118 11.28 -6.10 19.59
C GLU A 118 12.43 -6.67 18.76
N ASP A 119 12.95 -5.87 17.85
CA ASP A 119 14.11 -6.21 17.06
C ASP A 119 14.96 -4.95 16.87
N SER A 120 16.17 -4.97 17.42
CA SER A 120 17.08 -3.83 17.35
C SER A 120 17.68 -3.60 15.95
N SER A 121 17.71 -4.63 15.10
CA SER A 121 18.13 -4.51 13.71
C SER A 121 17.08 -3.82 12.83
N LEU A 122 15.81 -3.91 13.24
CA LEU A 122 14.67 -3.18 12.71
C LEU A 122 14.19 -2.21 13.78
N PRO A 123 13.69 -1.01 13.47
CA PRO A 123 12.98 -0.18 14.44
C PRO A 123 11.61 -0.80 14.75
N ALA A 124 11.61 -2.03 15.26
CA ALA A 124 10.42 -2.82 15.54
C ALA A 124 9.89 -2.53 16.93
N VAL A 125 8.62 -2.17 16.98
CA VAL A 125 7.85 -1.89 18.21
C VAL A 125 7.09 -3.15 18.59
N LYS A 126 7.28 -3.59 19.83
CA LYS A 126 6.51 -4.69 20.40
C LYS A 126 5.13 -4.21 20.83
N LEU A 127 4.10 -4.67 20.13
CA LEU A 127 2.72 -4.43 20.49
C LEU A 127 2.19 -5.53 21.45
N PRO A 128 1.35 -5.18 22.43
CA PRO A 128 0.79 -6.14 23.39
C PRO A 128 -0.42 -6.88 22.79
N VAL A 129 -0.19 -7.63 21.72
CA VAL A 129 -1.21 -8.39 20.99
C VAL A 129 -0.62 -9.71 20.53
N GLU A 130 -1.48 -10.69 20.26
CA GLU A 130 -1.09 -11.96 19.67
C GLU A 130 -0.97 -11.87 18.14
N GLU A 131 -0.20 -12.78 17.54
CA GLU A 131 -0.11 -12.92 16.09
C GLU A 131 -1.28 -13.72 15.52
N GLY A 132 -1.56 -13.54 14.25
CA GLY A 132 -2.57 -14.26 13.52
C GLY A 132 -3.64 -13.37 12.90
N ARG A 133 -4.37 -13.93 11.94
CA ARG A 133 -5.40 -13.19 11.18
C ARG A 133 -6.52 -12.66 12.08
N ASP A 134 -6.90 -13.42 13.09
CA ASP A 134 -7.99 -13.04 14.02
C ASP A 134 -7.58 -11.87 14.92
N HIS A 135 -6.29 -11.66 15.10
CA HIS A 135 -5.73 -10.58 15.92
C HIS A 135 -5.31 -9.33 15.12
N LEU A 136 -5.42 -9.38 13.79
CA LEU A 136 -4.95 -8.31 12.90
C LEU A 136 -5.62 -6.96 13.20
N TRP A 137 -6.92 -6.98 13.50
CA TRP A 137 -7.63 -5.76 13.88
C TRP A 137 -7.17 -5.22 15.24
N ALA A 138 -6.95 -6.09 16.22
CA ALA A 138 -6.41 -5.71 17.52
C ALA A 138 -5.01 -5.10 17.37
N LYS A 139 -4.15 -5.72 16.55
CA LYS A 139 -2.80 -5.24 16.23
C LYS A 139 -2.83 -3.87 15.55
N THR A 140 -3.72 -3.69 14.57
CA THR A 140 -3.90 -2.39 13.89
C THR A 140 -4.31 -1.30 14.88
N LYS A 141 -5.27 -1.56 15.77
CA LYS A 141 -5.69 -0.58 16.80
C LYS A 141 -4.54 -0.25 17.77
N ALA A 142 -3.77 -1.26 18.18
CA ALA A 142 -2.63 -1.06 19.06
C ALA A 142 -1.53 -0.22 18.39
N ALA A 143 -1.26 -0.46 17.10
CA ALA A 143 -0.32 0.32 16.31
C ALA A 143 -0.76 1.79 16.18
N PHE A 144 -2.02 2.06 15.84
CA PHE A 144 -2.54 3.43 15.81
C PHE A 144 -2.42 4.13 17.15
N ARG A 145 -2.76 3.44 18.24
CA ARG A 145 -2.61 4.00 19.58
C ARG A 145 -1.16 4.36 19.89
N TYR A 146 -0.24 3.43 19.62
CA TYR A 146 1.20 3.65 19.82
C TYR A 146 1.71 4.87 19.03
N VAL A 147 1.39 4.95 17.75
CA VAL A 147 1.80 6.08 16.89
C VAL A 147 1.19 7.39 17.41
N TYR A 148 -0.06 7.40 17.81
CA TYR A 148 -0.71 8.58 18.36
C TYR A 148 -0.08 9.05 19.66
N GLU A 149 0.18 8.13 20.60
CA GLU A 149 0.72 8.47 21.93
C GLU A 149 2.17 8.94 21.85
N HIS A 150 3.00 8.32 21.01
CA HIS A 150 4.44 8.54 21.00
C HIS A 150 4.91 9.45 19.85
N HIS A 151 4.19 9.51 18.74
CA HIS A 151 4.70 10.10 17.49
C HIS A 151 3.76 11.10 16.80
N ARG A 152 2.63 11.45 17.39
CA ARG A 152 1.65 12.36 16.75
C ARG A 152 2.19 13.74 16.37
N ARG A 153 3.31 14.15 16.93
CA ARG A 153 3.98 15.44 16.68
C ARG A 153 5.23 15.31 15.80
N ASP A 154 5.64 14.08 15.49
CA ASP A 154 6.90 13.83 14.79
C ASP A 154 6.76 13.99 13.28
N ALA A 155 5.55 13.92 12.76
CA ALA A 155 5.27 13.95 11.34
C ALA A 155 3.97 14.71 11.02
N ASP A 156 3.83 15.10 9.76
CA ASP A 156 2.64 15.77 9.23
C ASP A 156 1.69 14.75 8.58
N TRP A 157 2.25 13.64 8.10
CA TRP A 157 1.53 12.54 7.47
C TRP A 157 1.93 11.20 8.05
N PHE A 158 0.97 10.28 8.09
CA PHE A 158 1.15 8.94 8.64
C PHE A 158 0.74 7.92 7.59
N LEU A 159 1.70 7.12 7.13
CA LEU A 159 1.50 6.05 6.16
C LEU A 159 1.46 4.69 6.87
N LYS A 160 0.37 3.96 6.70
CA LYS A 160 0.31 2.53 7.03
C LYS A 160 0.66 1.71 5.80
N ALA A 161 1.54 0.75 5.97
CA ALA A 161 1.83 -0.27 4.96
C ALA A 161 1.91 -1.66 5.61
N ASP A 162 1.93 -2.68 4.79
CA ASP A 162 2.22 -4.05 5.19
C ASP A 162 3.62 -4.44 4.67
N ASP A 163 4.22 -5.50 5.21
CA ASP A 163 5.60 -5.88 4.89
C ASP A 163 5.77 -6.52 3.49
N ASP A 164 4.67 -6.65 2.76
CA ASP A 164 4.62 -7.13 1.38
C ASP A 164 4.11 -6.08 0.37
N THR A 165 4.15 -4.81 0.78
CA THR A 165 3.75 -3.66 -0.05
C THR A 165 4.87 -3.25 -1.01
#